data_17da7c8d37ad2071b492f9eb91ac4dba
#
_entry.id   17da7c8d37ad2071b492f9eb91ac4dba
#
_cell.length_a   1.000
_cell.length_b   1.000
_cell.length_c   1.000
_cell.angle_alpha   90.00
_cell.angle_beta   90.00
_cell.angle_gamma   90.00
#
_symmetry.space_group_name_H-M   'P 1'
#
loop_
_entity.id
_entity.type
_entity.pdbx_description
1 polymer ?
#
loop_
_entity_poly.entity_id
_entity_poly.type
_entity_poly.pdbx_seq_one_letter_code
_entity_poly.pdbx_strand_id
1 'polypeptide(L)'
;DKDASLVGYFSLTVKPISIRASNISKTMAKKLSRVSILNEETQSYTTAAYLIAQLGKNYSLPMNKQISGNILLGFALETISSIKYSVGGVIEFLVCEDNEFLVSFYTKNHFKPFDTRITTSKNTEPHTLHQLLKFI
;
A
#
# COMPACT_ATOMS: atom_id res chain seq x y z
N ASP A 1 19.36 -17.93 -0.69
CA ASP A 1 20.02 -18.16 0.58
C ASP A 1 20.35 -19.65 0.74
N LYS A 2 21.59 -19.95 1.14
CA LYS A 2 22.07 -21.34 1.20
C LYS A 2 21.33 -22.19 2.25
N ASP A 3 20.87 -21.59 3.32
CA ASP A 3 20.18 -22.29 4.41
C ASP A 3 18.65 -22.13 4.31
N ALA A 4 18.13 -21.52 3.26
CA ALA A 4 16.72 -21.29 3.02
C ALA A 4 16.01 -20.59 4.20
N SER A 5 16.74 -19.75 4.93
CA SER A 5 16.17 -18.97 6.03
C SER A 5 15.29 -17.86 5.51
N LEU A 6 14.18 -17.61 6.20
CA LEU A 6 13.26 -16.53 5.85
C LEU A 6 13.88 -15.18 6.25
N VAL A 7 14.17 -14.33 5.27
CA VAL A 7 14.74 -12.99 5.50
C VAL A 7 13.69 -11.89 5.50
N GLY A 8 12.54 -12.14 4.90
CA GLY A 8 11.43 -11.21 4.85
C GLY A 8 10.23 -11.83 4.19
N TYR A 9 9.11 -11.13 4.22
CA TYR A 9 7.86 -11.60 3.62
C TYR A 9 6.97 -10.42 3.23
N PHE A 10 6.07 -10.68 2.30
CA PHE A 10 4.97 -9.77 2.01
C PHE A 10 3.74 -10.59 1.63
N SER A 11 2.57 -9.99 1.80
CA SER A 11 1.34 -10.60 1.30
C SER A 11 0.55 -9.59 0.48
N LEU A 12 -0.07 -10.09 -0.58
CA LEU A 12 -0.80 -9.27 -1.55
C LEU A 12 -2.23 -9.80 -1.65
N THR A 13 -3.17 -8.89 -1.84
CA THR A 13 -4.55 -9.22 -2.14
C THR A 13 -5.15 -8.14 -3.02
N VAL A 14 -6.31 -8.40 -3.59
CA VAL A 14 -7.09 -7.39 -4.31
C VAL A 14 -8.26 -7.00 -3.43
N LYS A 15 -8.46 -5.70 -3.28
CA LYS A 15 -9.50 -5.17 -2.40
C LYS A 15 -10.07 -3.87 -2.98
N PRO A 16 -11.38 -3.65 -2.88
CA PRO A 16 -11.92 -2.34 -3.26
C PRO A 16 -11.50 -1.28 -2.24
N ILE A 17 -11.13 -0.11 -2.75
CA ILE A 17 -10.84 1.05 -1.90
C ILE A 17 -11.71 2.21 -2.34
N SER A 18 -12.04 3.08 -1.38
CA SER A 18 -12.78 4.31 -1.62
C SER A 18 -11.84 5.48 -1.38
N ILE A 19 -11.76 6.37 -2.36
CA ILE A 19 -10.85 7.51 -2.34
C ILE A 19 -11.68 8.79 -2.45
N ARG A 20 -11.62 9.63 -1.42
CA ARG A 20 -12.35 10.90 -1.45
C ARG A 20 -11.70 11.87 -2.42
N ALA A 21 -12.50 12.46 -3.29
CA ALA A 21 -12.02 13.40 -4.31
C ALA A 21 -11.29 14.59 -3.71
N SER A 22 -11.70 15.04 -2.51
CA SER A 22 -11.07 16.15 -1.81
C SER A 22 -9.66 15.86 -1.33
N ASN A 23 -9.27 14.58 -1.26
CA ASN A 23 -7.97 14.15 -0.72
C ASN A 23 -6.92 13.93 -1.81
N ILE A 24 -7.26 14.14 -3.07
CA ILE A 24 -6.35 13.86 -4.19
C ILE A 24 -6.25 15.07 -5.11
N SER A 25 -5.17 15.12 -5.87
CA SER A 25 -4.95 16.17 -6.86
C SER A 25 -5.85 15.98 -8.09
N LYS A 26 -5.99 17.04 -8.87
CA LYS A 26 -6.73 16.96 -10.14
C LYS A 26 -6.13 15.94 -11.09
N THR A 27 -4.81 15.82 -11.11
CA THR A 27 -4.11 14.84 -11.95
C THR A 27 -4.46 13.41 -11.52
N MET A 28 -4.49 13.14 -10.24
CA MET A 28 -4.88 11.83 -9.71
C MET A 28 -6.35 11.54 -10.00
N ALA A 29 -7.23 12.52 -9.82
CA ALA A 29 -8.64 12.38 -10.12
C ALA A 29 -8.86 12.04 -11.60
N LYS A 30 -8.10 12.66 -12.49
CA LYS A 30 -8.16 12.37 -13.92
C LYS A 30 -7.75 10.93 -14.24
N LYS A 31 -6.70 10.44 -13.56
CA LYS A 31 -6.28 9.04 -13.71
C LYS A 31 -7.33 8.07 -13.18
N LEU A 32 -7.92 8.38 -12.02
CA LEU A 32 -8.97 7.55 -11.44
C LEU A 32 -10.24 7.51 -12.31
N SER A 33 -10.59 8.61 -12.96
CA SER A 33 -11.79 8.67 -13.79
C SER A 33 -11.73 7.75 -15.00
N ARG A 34 -10.56 7.24 -15.35
CA ARG A 34 -10.40 6.25 -16.43
C ARG A 34 -10.87 4.86 -16.01
N VAL A 35 -10.90 4.57 -14.73
CA VAL A 35 -11.19 3.23 -14.20
C VAL A 35 -12.33 3.22 -13.18
N SER A 36 -12.84 4.39 -12.81
CA SER A 36 -13.88 4.53 -11.80
C SER A 36 -14.75 5.74 -12.10
N ILE A 37 -15.97 5.73 -11.58
CA ILE A 37 -16.91 6.84 -11.72
C ILE A 37 -17.05 7.51 -10.38
N LEU A 38 -17.00 8.84 -10.37
CA LEU A 38 -17.21 9.61 -9.14
C LEU A 38 -18.64 9.40 -8.63
N ASN A 39 -18.76 8.97 -7.40
CA ASN A 39 -20.05 8.95 -6.71
C ASN A 39 -20.33 10.36 -6.20
N GLU A 40 -21.33 11.01 -6.79
CA GLU A 40 -21.63 12.41 -6.47
C GLU A 40 -22.18 12.60 -5.06
N GLU A 41 -22.84 11.59 -4.49
CA GLU A 41 -23.36 11.69 -3.12
C GLU A 41 -22.24 11.68 -2.09
N THR A 42 -21.26 10.80 -2.27
CA THR A 42 -20.14 10.65 -1.32
C THR A 42 -18.90 11.44 -1.72
N GLN A 43 -18.87 11.97 -2.96
CA GLN A 43 -17.70 12.64 -3.55
C GLN A 43 -16.45 11.78 -3.47
N SER A 44 -16.61 10.50 -3.80
CA SER A 44 -15.51 9.53 -3.76
C SER A 44 -15.52 8.61 -4.97
N TYR A 45 -14.33 8.07 -5.25
CA TYR A 45 -14.12 7.04 -6.26
C TYR A 45 -13.95 5.70 -5.55
N THR A 46 -14.58 4.66 -6.08
CA THR A 46 -14.37 3.28 -5.59
C THR A 46 -13.78 2.46 -6.72
N THR A 47 -12.67 1.78 -6.43
CA THR A 47 -11.99 0.96 -7.42
C THR A 47 -11.29 -0.20 -6.74
N ALA A 48 -11.09 -1.29 -7.48
CA ALA A 48 -10.27 -2.39 -7.01
C ALA A 48 -8.78 -1.98 -7.04
N ALA A 49 -8.06 -2.38 -6.03
CA ALA A 49 -6.65 -2.05 -5.91
C ALA A 49 -5.87 -3.25 -5.35
N TYR A 50 -4.59 -3.31 -5.67
CA TYR A 50 -3.70 -4.30 -5.09
C TYR A 50 -3.26 -3.80 -3.72
N LEU A 51 -3.61 -4.56 -2.69
CA LEU A 51 -3.23 -4.23 -1.32
C LEU A 51 -1.96 -4.98 -0.95
N ILE A 52 -0.93 -4.24 -0.57
CA ILE A 52 0.22 -4.80 0.13
C ILE A 52 -0.19 -4.89 1.60
N ALA A 53 -0.67 -6.07 2.00
CA ALA A 53 -1.30 -6.24 3.31
C ALA A 53 -0.28 -6.37 4.43
N GLN A 54 0.85 -6.99 4.11
CA GLN A 54 1.94 -7.18 5.05
C GLN A 54 3.25 -6.98 4.30
N LEU A 55 4.20 -6.36 4.97
CA LEU A 55 5.55 -6.21 4.48
C LEU A 55 6.45 -6.25 5.70
N GLY A 56 7.15 -7.35 5.88
CA GLY A 56 7.92 -7.54 7.09
C GLY A 56 9.27 -8.18 6.85
N LYS A 57 10.27 -7.74 7.60
CA LYS A 57 11.60 -8.33 7.61
C LYS A 57 11.70 -9.31 8.76
N ASN A 58 12.54 -10.33 8.61
CA ASN A 58 12.91 -11.17 9.72
C ASN A 58 13.97 -10.44 10.55
N TYR A 59 13.59 -10.02 11.76
CA TYR A 59 14.47 -9.26 12.65
C TYR A 59 15.34 -10.13 13.54
N SER A 60 15.27 -11.46 13.42
CA SER A 60 16.19 -12.36 14.09
C SER A 60 17.60 -12.14 13.54
N LEU A 61 18.58 -11.97 14.44
CA LEU A 61 19.96 -11.75 14.03
C LEU A 61 20.55 -13.01 13.41
N PRO A 62 21.27 -12.90 12.28
CA PRO A 62 21.62 -11.71 11.50
C PRO A 62 20.67 -11.41 10.36
N MET A 63 19.46 -11.96 10.36
CA MET A 63 18.55 -11.98 9.21
C MET A 63 18.11 -10.61 8.75
N ASN A 64 17.88 -9.65 9.65
CA ASN A 64 17.42 -8.32 9.28
C ASN A 64 18.44 -7.53 8.45
N LYS A 65 19.67 -7.98 8.36
CA LYS A 65 20.74 -7.34 7.54
C LYS A 65 20.83 -7.91 6.14
N GLN A 66 20.16 -9.03 5.86
CA GLN A 66 20.25 -9.72 4.57
C GLN A 66 19.36 -9.08 3.50
N ILE A 67 18.38 -8.31 3.90
CA ILE A 67 17.48 -7.67 2.96
C ILE A 67 17.08 -6.29 3.49
N SER A 68 17.11 -5.28 2.62
CA SER A 68 16.62 -3.95 2.96
C SER A 68 15.11 -3.85 2.75
N GLY A 69 14.47 -2.89 3.42
CA GLY A 69 13.06 -2.59 3.18
C GLY A 69 12.77 -2.24 1.74
N ASN A 70 13.69 -1.50 1.10
CA ASN A 70 13.54 -1.12 -0.32
C ASN A 70 13.56 -2.34 -1.24
N ILE A 71 14.42 -3.30 -0.98
CA ILE A 71 14.49 -4.54 -1.78
C ILE A 71 13.22 -5.36 -1.59
N LEU A 72 12.76 -5.50 -0.35
CA LEU A 72 11.56 -6.26 -0.05
C LEU A 72 10.32 -5.61 -0.68
N LEU A 73 10.18 -4.31 -0.58
CA LEU A 73 9.10 -3.57 -1.24
C LEU A 73 9.20 -3.73 -2.76
N GLY A 74 10.41 -3.69 -3.31
CA GLY A 74 10.66 -3.90 -4.74
C GLY A 74 10.14 -5.25 -5.22
N PHE A 75 10.33 -6.31 -4.46
CA PHE A 75 9.79 -7.63 -4.79
C PHE A 75 8.25 -7.64 -4.80
N ALA A 76 7.63 -6.96 -3.84
CA ALA A 76 6.17 -6.85 -3.80
C ALA A 76 5.64 -6.10 -5.03
N LEU A 77 6.25 -4.99 -5.38
CA LEU A 77 5.85 -4.18 -6.54
C LEU A 77 6.09 -4.93 -7.85
N GLU A 78 7.18 -5.66 -7.96
CA GLU A 78 7.49 -6.49 -9.12
C GLU A 78 6.45 -7.61 -9.30
N THR A 79 6.05 -8.24 -8.20
CA THR A 79 5.01 -9.27 -8.22
C THR A 79 3.68 -8.68 -8.70
N ILE A 80 3.30 -7.49 -8.22
CA ILE A 80 2.09 -6.80 -8.67
C ILE A 80 2.18 -6.48 -10.16
N SER A 81 3.32 -6.02 -10.64
CA SER A 81 3.52 -5.74 -12.07
C SER A 81 3.28 -6.98 -12.93
N SER A 82 3.73 -8.14 -12.47
CA SER A 82 3.50 -9.41 -13.16
C SER A 82 2.01 -9.79 -13.18
N ILE A 83 1.33 -9.61 -12.07
CA ILE A 83 -0.10 -9.90 -11.96
C ILE A 83 -0.91 -8.94 -12.82
N LYS A 84 -0.56 -7.66 -12.79
CA LYS A 84 -1.21 -6.63 -13.59
C LYS A 84 -1.23 -6.97 -15.07
N TYR A 85 -0.16 -7.56 -15.56
CA TYR A 85 -0.06 -7.94 -16.97
C TYR A 85 -1.16 -8.93 -17.37
N SER A 86 -1.56 -9.80 -16.47
CA SER A 86 -2.59 -10.82 -16.73
C SER A 86 -3.99 -10.39 -16.31
N VAL A 87 -4.11 -9.59 -15.28
CA VAL A 87 -5.39 -9.29 -14.61
C VAL A 87 -5.82 -7.84 -14.82
N GLY A 88 -4.87 -6.95 -15.09
CA GLY A 88 -5.16 -5.51 -15.16
C GLY A 88 -5.07 -4.86 -13.78
N GLY A 89 -5.57 -3.62 -13.69
CA GLY A 89 -5.50 -2.83 -12.47
C GLY A 89 -4.52 -1.68 -12.60
N VAL A 90 -4.73 -0.63 -11.84
CA VAL A 90 -3.94 0.60 -11.98
C VAL A 90 -3.45 1.16 -10.64
N ILE A 91 -3.86 0.58 -9.50
CA ILE A 91 -3.56 1.15 -8.19
C ILE A 91 -3.00 0.08 -7.27
N GLU A 92 -1.90 0.43 -6.62
CA GLU A 92 -1.38 -0.27 -5.44
C GLU A 92 -1.68 0.58 -4.23
N PHE A 93 -2.01 -0.04 -3.10
CA PHE A 93 -2.16 0.72 -1.87
C PHE A 93 -1.68 -0.07 -0.66
N LEU A 94 -1.43 0.66 0.41
CA LEU A 94 -1.04 0.07 1.68
C LEU A 94 -1.54 0.94 2.82
N VAL A 95 -1.49 0.36 4.00
CA VAL A 95 -1.85 1.04 5.24
C VAL A 95 -0.66 0.90 6.18
N CYS A 96 -0.26 1.98 6.80
CA CYS A 96 0.85 1.94 7.75
C CYS A 96 0.51 2.73 9.02
N GLU A 97 1.24 2.41 10.09
CA GLU A 97 1.13 3.11 11.35
C GLU A 97 1.49 4.59 11.21
N ASP A 98 0.96 5.41 12.11
CA ASP A 98 1.31 6.83 12.20
C ASP A 98 2.72 6.98 12.76
N ASN A 99 3.69 6.71 11.91
CA ASN A 99 5.11 6.72 12.22
C ASN A 99 5.81 7.46 11.09
N GLU A 100 6.48 8.54 11.45
CA GLU A 100 7.16 9.41 10.49
C GLU A 100 8.15 8.64 9.60
N PHE A 101 8.86 7.70 10.17
CA PHE A 101 9.82 6.88 9.46
C PHE A 101 9.13 6.01 8.40
N LEU A 102 8.01 5.37 8.76
CA LEU A 102 7.27 4.53 7.83
C LEU A 102 6.62 5.35 6.71
N VAL A 103 5.97 6.44 7.06
CA VAL A 103 5.34 7.32 6.06
C VAL A 103 6.39 7.87 5.10
N SER A 104 7.54 8.30 5.63
CA SER A 104 8.66 8.78 4.82
C SER A 104 9.22 7.70 3.90
N PHE A 105 9.34 6.48 4.41
CA PHE A 105 9.82 5.34 3.62
C PHE A 105 8.93 5.11 2.40
N TYR A 106 7.62 5.06 2.60
CA TYR A 106 6.69 4.82 1.50
C TYR A 106 6.58 6.00 0.55
N THR A 107 6.63 7.24 1.08
CA THR A 107 6.61 8.44 0.22
C THR A 107 7.83 8.51 -0.68
N LYS A 108 8.99 8.12 -0.17
CA LYS A 108 10.23 8.03 -0.98
C LYS A 108 10.12 6.97 -2.08
N ASN A 109 9.25 5.99 -1.90
CA ASN A 109 8.97 4.96 -2.90
C ASN A 109 7.74 5.31 -3.76
N HIS A 110 7.40 6.59 -3.81
CA HIS A 110 6.37 7.17 -4.69
C HIS A 110 4.93 6.84 -4.31
N PHE A 111 4.70 6.36 -3.10
CA PHE A 111 3.35 6.27 -2.56
C PHE A 111 2.90 7.63 -2.06
N LYS A 112 1.62 7.93 -2.22
CA LYS A 112 1.04 9.21 -1.76
C LYS A 112 -0.03 8.95 -0.72
N PRO A 113 0.05 9.60 0.45
CA PRO A 113 -1.03 9.52 1.42
C PRO A 113 -2.32 10.10 0.81
N PHE A 114 -3.43 9.41 1.01
CA PHE A 114 -4.72 9.90 0.52
C PHE A 114 -5.79 9.94 1.60
N ASP A 115 -5.61 9.23 2.69
CA ASP A 115 -6.57 9.24 3.78
C ASP A 115 -5.95 8.67 5.05
N THR A 116 -6.68 8.81 6.14
CA THR A 116 -6.36 8.18 7.42
C THR A 116 -7.60 7.45 7.91
N ARG A 117 -7.38 6.47 8.77
CA ARG A 117 -8.46 5.81 9.48
C ARG A 117 -8.03 5.51 10.90
N ILE A 118 -9.00 5.40 11.79
CA ILE A 118 -8.75 5.02 13.16
C ILE A 118 -9.06 3.54 13.28
N THR A 119 -8.08 2.77 13.77
CA THR A 119 -8.29 1.35 14.04
C THR A 119 -8.58 1.14 15.51
N THR A 120 -9.53 0.26 15.78
CA THR A 120 -9.83 -0.18 17.15
C THR A 120 -9.66 -1.68 17.19
N SER A 121 -8.78 -2.16 18.04
CA SER A 121 -8.68 -3.58 18.34
C SER A 121 -8.98 -3.81 19.81
N LYS A 122 -9.41 -5.02 20.13
CA LYS A 122 -9.84 -5.35 21.50
C LYS A 122 -8.74 -5.15 22.56
N ASN A 123 -7.48 -5.16 22.13
CA ASN A 123 -6.33 -5.14 23.04
C ASN A 123 -5.43 -3.92 22.89
N THR A 124 -5.79 -2.96 22.03
CA THR A 124 -4.99 -1.75 21.82
C THR A 124 -5.89 -0.52 21.86
N GLU A 125 -5.31 0.60 22.28
CA GLU A 125 -6.01 1.88 22.19
C GLU A 125 -6.23 2.25 20.71
N PRO A 126 -7.32 2.98 20.41
CA PRO A 126 -7.53 3.48 19.05
C PRO A 126 -6.32 4.29 18.59
N HIS A 127 -5.85 4.00 17.39
CA HIS A 127 -4.73 4.74 16.81
C HIS A 127 -4.97 4.98 15.33
N THR A 128 -4.27 5.98 14.82
CA THR A 128 -4.42 6.42 13.43
C THR A 128 -3.54 5.57 12.51
N LEU A 129 -4.12 5.18 11.38
CA LEU A 129 -3.39 4.54 10.29
C LEU A 129 -3.43 5.45 9.08
N HIS A 130 -2.33 5.51 8.35
CA HIS A 130 -2.23 6.23 7.08
C HIS A 130 -2.48 5.28 5.92
N GLN A 131 -3.29 5.72 4.97
CA GLN A 131 -3.56 4.99 3.74
C GLN A 131 -2.82 5.70 2.61
N LEU A 132 -2.00 4.96 1.90
CA LEU A 132 -1.18 5.50 0.81
C LEU A 132 -1.44 4.69 -0.46
N LEU A 133 -1.39 5.38 -1.60
CA LEU A 133 -1.60 4.74 -2.89
C LEU A 133 -0.51 5.14 -3.89
N LYS A 134 -0.39 4.32 -4.93
CA LYS A 134 0.50 4.55 -6.05
C LYS A 134 -0.18 4.03 -7.32
N PHE A 135 -0.13 4.85 -8.36
CA PHE A 135 -0.58 4.39 -9.68
C PHE A 135 0.51 3.58 -10.36
N ILE A 136 0.09 2.52 -11.04
CA ILE A 136 0.99 1.63 -11.77
C ILE A 136 0.65 1.55 -13.26
#